data_8b9aac92cf94cd1fdabaa4e2c27abe30
#
_entry.id   8b9aac92cf94cd1fdabaa4e2c27abe30
#
_cell.length_a   1.000
_cell.length_b   1.000
_cell.length_c   1.000
_cell.angle_alpha   90.00
_cell.angle_beta   90.00
_cell.angle_gamma   90.00
#
_symmetry.space_group_name_H-M   'P 1'
#
loop_
_entity.id
_entity.type
_entity.pdbx_description
1 polymer ?
#
loop_
_entity_poly.entity_id
_entity_poly.type
_entity_poly.pdbx_seq_one_letter_code
_entity_poly.pdbx_strand_id
1 'polypeptide(L)'
;VILMAGVVYISFQKSDRDSYILTFSDKLLQTEFSGVRAVKVYASDTRHAWLEQACVNVVPSTDGKTRLFSPESEYLKISQDADTLVICLDLTNYDLPEQKKKYLIPGLQAKGLQLTIEADANLAFLTNTIRGLRTNINGIKTDSLATHIQSGEVRLDSCEIRALYVDGDGVTFNAHQSIIPYLYLDLDGVRNWGVHECTIGTEHLTGSETYHRNELQKGECKKMIWTPKKEDAVLHVTMKEKGCLVLQDE
;
A
#
# COMPACT_ATOMS: atom_id res chain seq x y z
N VAL A 1 -39.23 -12.41 -24.61
CA VAL A 1 -38.90 -11.68 -23.35
C VAL A 1 -38.56 -12.67 -22.24
N ILE A 2 -39.31 -13.75 -22.02
CA ILE A 2 -39.06 -14.75 -20.95
C ILE A 2 -37.74 -15.50 -21.19
N LEU A 3 -37.38 -15.82 -22.43
CA LEU A 3 -36.12 -16.50 -22.76
C LEU A 3 -34.88 -15.64 -22.49
N MET A 4 -34.99 -14.32 -22.75
CA MET A 4 -33.91 -13.38 -22.42
C MET A 4 -33.73 -13.21 -20.91
N ALA A 5 -34.81 -13.12 -20.15
CA ALA A 5 -34.75 -13.03 -18.70
C ALA A 5 -34.09 -14.29 -18.07
N GLY A 6 -34.44 -15.47 -18.61
CA GLY A 6 -33.81 -16.74 -18.18
C GLY A 6 -32.30 -16.81 -18.47
N VAL A 7 -31.84 -16.34 -19.62
CA VAL A 7 -30.42 -16.32 -19.98
C VAL A 7 -29.66 -15.33 -19.12
N VAL A 8 -30.24 -14.16 -18.84
CA VAL A 8 -29.64 -13.16 -17.93
C VAL A 8 -29.57 -13.72 -16.51
N TYR A 9 -30.64 -14.34 -16.01
CA TYR A 9 -30.65 -14.92 -14.67
C TYR A 9 -29.64 -16.07 -14.51
N ILE A 10 -29.52 -16.96 -15.50
CA ILE A 10 -28.49 -18.02 -15.52
C ILE A 10 -27.08 -17.45 -15.65
N SER A 11 -26.91 -16.37 -16.40
CA SER A 11 -25.63 -15.66 -16.48
C SER A 11 -25.25 -14.99 -15.16
N PHE A 12 -26.21 -14.44 -14.44
CA PHE A 12 -25.99 -13.88 -13.09
C PHE A 12 -25.69 -14.97 -12.06
N GLN A 13 -26.37 -16.12 -12.09
CA GLN A 13 -26.06 -17.25 -11.20
C GLN A 13 -24.73 -17.93 -11.53
N LYS A 14 -24.29 -17.91 -12.80
CA LYS A 14 -22.95 -18.40 -13.20
C LYS A 14 -21.84 -17.40 -13.02
N SER A 15 -22.14 -16.16 -12.65
CA SER A 15 -21.15 -15.19 -12.19
C SER A 15 -20.92 -15.31 -10.67
N ASP A 16 -21.10 -16.48 -10.07
CA ASP A 16 -20.43 -16.77 -8.82
C ASP A 16 -18.94 -16.58 -9.09
N ARG A 17 -18.46 -15.38 -8.76
CA ARG A 17 -17.05 -15.18 -8.48
C ARG A 17 -16.81 -16.17 -7.36
N ASP A 18 -16.18 -17.30 -7.68
CA ASP A 18 -15.68 -18.23 -6.67
C ASP A 18 -14.70 -17.44 -5.80
N SER A 19 -15.25 -16.74 -4.82
CA SER A 19 -14.46 -16.02 -3.84
C SER A 19 -14.05 -17.05 -2.81
N TYR A 20 -12.76 -17.32 -2.79
CA TYR A 20 -12.17 -18.18 -1.78
C TYR A 20 -12.07 -17.40 -0.48
N ILE A 21 -12.46 -18.03 0.61
CA ILE A 21 -12.47 -17.40 1.93
C ILE A 21 -11.45 -18.10 2.81
N LEU A 22 -10.40 -17.39 3.15
CA LEU A 22 -9.45 -17.77 4.17
C LEU A 22 -9.81 -17.04 5.47
N THR A 23 -10.20 -17.77 6.50
CA THR A 23 -10.59 -17.20 7.78
C THR A 23 -9.43 -17.35 8.76
N PHE A 24 -9.04 -16.24 9.37
CA PHE A 24 -8.03 -16.19 10.41
C PHE A 24 -8.70 -16.21 11.79
N SER A 25 -7.96 -16.68 12.79
CA SER A 25 -8.40 -16.72 14.17
C SER A 25 -8.59 -15.31 14.76
N ASP A 26 -9.60 -15.12 15.59
CA ASP A 26 -9.74 -13.89 16.39
C ASP A 26 -8.72 -13.79 17.53
N LYS A 27 -8.03 -14.90 17.83
CA LYS A 27 -6.97 -14.92 18.83
C LYS A 27 -5.71 -14.28 18.26
N LEU A 28 -5.29 -13.18 18.87
CA LEU A 28 -4.06 -12.49 18.50
C LEU A 28 -2.88 -13.02 19.31
N LEU A 29 -1.80 -13.27 18.61
CA LEU A 29 -0.47 -13.54 19.17
C LEU A 29 0.34 -12.26 19.17
N GLN A 30 1.06 -12.01 20.25
CA GLN A 30 2.02 -10.92 20.34
C GLN A 30 3.43 -11.51 20.28
N THR A 31 4.25 -10.97 19.38
CA THR A 31 5.67 -11.32 19.27
C THR A 31 6.51 -10.04 19.31
N GLU A 32 7.55 -10.02 20.14
CA GLU A 32 8.46 -8.90 20.30
C GLU A 32 9.72 -9.12 19.46
N PHE A 33 10.21 -8.06 18.84
CA PHE A 33 11.42 -8.03 18.01
C PHE A 33 12.32 -6.87 18.42
N SER A 34 13.62 -6.98 18.14
CA SER A 34 14.59 -5.93 18.48
C SER A 34 15.36 -5.46 17.26
N GLY A 35 15.65 -4.16 17.21
CA GLY A 35 16.47 -3.57 16.15
C GLY A 35 15.83 -3.62 14.76
N VAL A 36 14.51 -3.66 14.67
CA VAL A 36 13.79 -3.70 13.40
C VAL A 36 13.82 -2.33 12.74
N ARG A 37 14.38 -2.28 11.53
CA ARG A 37 14.40 -1.09 10.67
C ARG A 37 13.57 -1.28 9.39
N ALA A 38 13.29 -2.52 9.03
CA ALA A 38 12.52 -2.85 7.84
C ALA A 38 11.41 -3.85 8.16
N VAL A 39 10.30 -3.72 7.45
CA VAL A 39 9.20 -4.69 7.46
C VAL A 39 8.97 -5.17 6.04
N LYS A 40 8.91 -6.49 5.86
CA LYS A 40 8.63 -7.13 4.58
C LYS A 40 7.43 -8.05 4.72
N VAL A 41 6.36 -7.75 3.98
CA VAL A 41 5.15 -8.57 3.91
C VAL A 41 5.03 -9.13 2.50
N TYR A 42 4.93 -10.46 2.38
CA TYR A 42 4.82 -11.11 1.07
C TYR A 42 4.04 -12.44 1.17
N ALA A 43 3.61 -12.97 0.04
CA ALA A 43 3.05 -14.32 -0.05
C ALA A 43 4.04 -15.27 -0.71
N SER A 44 4.13 -16.52 -0.21
CA SER A 44 5.00 -17.55 -0.79
C SER A 44 4.52 -18.00 -2.17
N ASP A 45 3.20 -17.97 -2.40
CA ASP A 45 2.59 -18.30 -3.67
C ASP A 45 2.11 -17.03 -4.37
N THR A 46 2.77 -16.69 -5.46
CA THR A 46 2.46 -15.52 -6.30
C THR A 46 1.38 -15.81 -7.34
N ARG A 47 0.76 -16.98 -7.33
CA ARG A 47 -0.36 -17.31 -8.22
C ARG A 47 -1.53 -16.36 -7.97
N HIS A 48 -1.33 -15.09 -8.34
CA HIS A 48 -2.34 -14.06 -8.57
C HIS A 48 -3.47 -13.95 -7.53
N ALA A 49 -3.21 -14.32 -6.27
CA ALA A 49 -4.17 -14.10 -5.21
C ALA A 49 -4.28 -12.59 -4.91
N TRP A 50 -5.49 -12.08 -5.02
CA TRP A 50 -5.81 -10.72 -4.59
C TRP A 50 -6.46 -10.81 -3.23
N LEU A 51 -5.82 -10.24 -2.19
CA LEU A 51 -6.41 -10.22 -0.86
C LEU A 51 -7.46 -9.12 -0.75
N GLU A 52 -8.63 -9.51 -0.28
CA GLU A 52 -9.70 -8.60 0.12
C GLU A 52 -9.86 -8.62 1.64
N GLN A 53 -10.26 -7.48 2.22
CA GLN A 53 -10.56 -7.35 3.66
C GLN A 53 -9.36 -7.65 4.59
N ALA A 54 -8.15 -7.41 4.12
CA ALA A 54 -6.92 -7.60 4.88
C ALA A 54 -6.15 -6.28 5.01
N CYS A 55 -5.47 -6.09 6.13
CA CYS A 55 -4.64 -4.91 6.33
C CYS A 55 -3.41 -5.16 7.21
N VAL A 56 -2.41 -4.32 7.00
CA VAL A 56 -1.27 -4.14 7.89
C VAL A 56 -1.39 -2.74 8.49
N ASN A 57 -1.45 -2.65 9.81
CA ASN A 57 -1.45 -1.41 10.55
C ASN A 57 -0.08 -1.19 11.17
N VAL A 58 0.53 -0.04 10.93
CA VAL A 58 1.79 0.36 11.53
C VAL A 58 1.51 1.54 12.45
N VAL A 59 1.81 1.38 13.73
CA VAL A 59 1.57 2.39 14.77
C VAL A 59 2.84 2.60 15.60
N PRO A 60 3.01 3.75 16.26
CA PRO A 60 4.20 3.99 17.07
C PRO A 60 4.20 3.09 18.32
N SER A 61 5.36 2.56 18.65
CA SER A 61 5.60 1.90 19.92
C SER A 61 5.69 2.93 21.05
N THR A 62 5.12 2.62 22.20
CA THR A 62 5.14 3.48 23.39
C THR A 62 6.41 3.35 24.23
N ASP A 63 7.15 2.25 24.08
CA ASP A 63 8.34 1.92 24.87
C ASP A 63 9.59 1.66 24.02
N GLY A 64 9.52 1.95 22.71
CA GLY A 64 10.64 1.78 21.78
C GLY A 64 10.90 0.35 21.34
N LYS A 65 9.99 -0.59 21.64
CA LYS A 65 10.11 -1.97 21.20
C LYS A 65 9.21 -2.24 20.00
N THR A 66 9.72 -2.98 19.04
CA THR A 66 8.88 -3.44 17.93
C THR A 66 8.09 -4.68 18.35
N ARG A 67 6.77 -4.64 18.16
CA ARG A 67 5.87 -5.78 18.40
C ARG A 67 4.98 -6.01 17.19
N LEU A 68 4.73 -7.28 16.93
CA LEU A 68 3.73 -7.70 15.95
C LEU A 68 2.58 -8.37 16.69
N PHE A 69 1.37 -7.89 16.43
CA PHE A 69 0.13 -8.56 16.78
C PHE A 69 -0.44 -9.18 15.51
N SER A 70 -0.58 -10.49 15.51
CA SER A 70 -1.06 -11.25 14.36
C SER A 70 -2.06 -12.31 14.79
N PRO A 71 -3.04 -12.68 13.95
CA PRO A 71 -3.88 -13.83 14.24
C PRO A 71 -3.05 -15.11 14.30
N GLU A 72 -3.43 -16.04 15.19
CA GLU A 72 -2.85 -17.37 15.21
C GLU A 72 -3.28 -18.13 13.95
N SER A 73 -2.31 -18.51 13.10
CA SER A 73 -2.60 -19.16 11.82
C SER A 73 -1.40 -19.97 11.33
N GLU A 74 -1.66 -21.16 10.79
CA GLU A 74 -0.65 -21.97 10.10
C GLU A 74 -0.15 -21.35 8.79
N TYR A 75 -0.94 -20.44 8.21
CA TYR A 75 -0.59 -19.73 6.98
C TYR A 75 0.30 -18.51 7.21
N LEU A 76 0.54 -18.09 8.45
CA LEU A 76 1.43 -16.97 8.75
C LEU A 76 2.78 -17.49 9.26
N LYS A 77 3.84 -17.21 8.51
CA LYS A 77 5.22 -17.47 8.91
C LYS A 77 5.88 -16.14 9.25
N ILE A 78 6.30 -15.99 10.49
CA ILE A 78 6.87 -14.76 11.02
C ILE A 78 8.29 -15.06 11.46
N SER A 79 9.23 -14.24 11.02
CA SER A 79 10.65 -14.34 11.36
C SER A 79 11.31 -12.97 11.36
N GLN A 80 12.51 -12.89 11.91
CA GLN A 80 13.37 -11.74 11.76
C GLN A 80 14.65 -12.18 11.05
N ASP A 81 15.02 -11.43 10.00
CA ASP A 81 16.28 -11.59 9.27
C ASP A 81 17.07 -10.28 9.41
N ALA A 82 18.16 -10.33 10.18
CA ALA A 82 18.92 -9.16 10.59
C ALA A 82 18.01 -8.06 11.22
N ASP A 83 17.87 -6.91 10.58
CA ASP A 83 17.03 -5.79 10.99
C ASP A 83 15.64 -5.77 10.30
N THR A 84 15.29 -6.84 9.59
CA THR A 84 14.04 -6.94 8.84
C THR A 84 13.05 -7.90 9.50
N LEU A 85 11.88 -7.39 9.90
CA LEU A 85 10.74 -8.21 10.26
C LEU A 85 10.10 -8.78 8.98
N VAL A 86 10.09 -10.09 8.86
CA VAL A 86 9.57 -10.81 7.68
C VAL A 86 8.25 -11.48 8.05
N ILE A 87 7.18 -11.12 7.33
CA ILE A 87 5.84 -11.69 7.46
C ILE A 87 5.48 -12.33 6.13
N CYS A 88 5.42 -13.65 6.11
CA CYS A 88 5.07 -14.44 4.92
C CYS A 88 3.67 -15.04 5.08
N LEU A 89 2.78 -14.73 4.14
CA LEU A 89 1.55 -15.49 3.95
C LEU A 89 1.87 -16.73 3.13
N ASP A 90 1.99 -17.88 3.80
CA ASP A 90 2.34 -19.14 3.16
C ASP A 90 1.08 -19.86 2.64
N LEU A 91 0.80 -19.70 1.37
CA LEU A 91 -0.33 -20.30 0.68
C LEU A 91 0.03 -21.60 -0.06
N THR A 92 1.22 -22.15 0.14
CA THR A 92 1.72 -23.32 -0.59
C THR A 92 0.78 -24.53 -0.44
N ASN A 93 0.20 -24.70 0.75
CA ASN A 93 -0.72 -25.80 1.07
C ASN A 93 -2.20 -25.39 0.98
N TYR A 94 -2.49 -24.17 0.54
CA TYR A 94 -3.86 -23.72 0.34
C TYR A 94 -4.34 -24.09 -1.06
N ASP A 95 -5.50 -24.72 -1.16
CA ASP A 95 -6.08 -25.12 -2.43
C ASP A 95 -6.64 -23.93 -3.21
N LEU A 96 -5.72 -23.20 -3.85
CA LEU A 96 -6.08 -22.12 -4.76
C LEU A 96 -6.52 -22.73 -6.10
N PRO A 97 -7.62 -22.24 -6.69
CA PRO A 97 -8.09 -22.76 -7.95
C PRO A 97 -7.06 -22.55 -9.05
N GLU A 98 -6.88 -23.53 -9.89
CA GLU A 98 -6.14 -23.35 -11.14
C GLU A 98 -6.81 -22.25 -11.96
N GLN A 99 -6.04 -21.32 -12.48
CA GLN A 99 -6.52 -20.29 -13.42
C GLN A 99 -7.07 -20.96 -14.68
N LYS A 100 -8.36 -21.24 -14.70
CA LYS A 100 -9.05 -21.77 -15.89
C LYS A 100 -9.21 -20.73 -17.00
N LYS A 101 -8.99 -19.43 -16.74
CA LYS A 101 -9.08 -18.34 -17.71
C LYS A 101 -8.01 -17.28 -17.46
N LYS A 102 -7.27 -16.94 -18.50
CA LYS A 102 -6.13 -16.03 -18.56
C LYS A 102 -6.35 -14.61 -17.98
N TYR A 103 -7.58 -14.25 -17.61
CA TYR A 103 -7.97 -12.88 -17.20
C TYR A 103 -8.71 -12.81 -15.87
N LEU A 104 -8.91 -13.90 -15.16
CA LEU A 104 -9.57 -13.90 -13.87
C LEU A 104 -8.54 -14.12 -12.77
N ILE A 105 -8.26 -13.07 -12.01
CA ILE A 105 -7.53 -13.17 -10.75
C ILE A 105 -8.56 -13.59 -9.70
N PRO A 106 -8.46 -14.78 -9.11
CA PRO A 106 -9.39 -15.17 -8.06
C PRO A 106 -9.20 -14.25 -6.86
N GLY A 107 -10.29 -13.63 -6.39
CA GLY A 107 -10.28 -12.89 -5.15
C GLY A 107 -10.19 -13.86 -3.98
N LEU A 108 -9.16 -13.72 -3.16
CA LEU A 108 -9.06 -14.40 -1.86
C LEU A 108 -9.52 -13.45 -0.76
N GLN A 109 -10.66 -13.73 -0.16
CA GLN A 109 -11.12 -12.98 1.00
C GLN A 109 -10.39 -13.48 2.25
N ALA A 110 -9.58 -12.62 2.84
CA ALA A 110 -8.79 -12.93 4.04
C ALA A 110 -9.52 -12.39 5.29
N LYS A 111 -10.59 -13.04 5.70
CA LYS A 111 -11.37 -12.61 6.86
C LYS A 111 -10.54 -12.71 8.15
N GLY A 112 -10.44 -11.59 8.88
CA GLY A 112 -9.70 -11.51 10.13
C GLY A 112 -8.19 -11.33 9.96
N LEU A 113 -7.65 -11.23 8.74
CA LEU A 113 -6.23 -10.92 8.56
C LEU A 113 -5.98 -9.43 8.84
N GLN A 114 -5.74 -9.14 10.09
CA GLN A 114 -5.31 -7.83 10.56
C GLN A 114 -3.97 -8.00 11.27
N LEU A 115 -2.92 -7.44 10.68
CA LEU A 115 -1.59 -7.40 11.26
C LEU A 115 -1.40 -6.01 11.87
N THR A 116 -0.96 -5.92 13.12
CA THR A 116 -0.60 -4.64 13.73
C THR A 116 0.85 -4.68 14.18
N ILE A 117 1.63 -3.72 13.71
CA ILE A 117 3.04 -3.56 14.01
C ILE A 117 3.18 -2.29 14.84
N GLU A 118 3.49 -2.45 16.13
CA GLU A 118 4.02 -1.35 16.93
C GLU A 118 5.48 -1.16 16.56
N ALA A 119 5.77 -0.07 15.87
CA ALA A 119 7.11 0.20 15.35
C ALA A 119 7.87 1.18 16.25
N ASP A 120 9.13 0.90 16.44
CA ASP A 120 10.06 1.85 17.02
C ASP A 120 10.34 3.01 16.01
N ALA A 121 10.88 4.12 16.48
CA ALA A 121 11.19 5.31 15.67
C ALA A 121 12.23 5.05 14.56
N ASN A 122 12.92 3.91 14.59
CA ASN A 122 13.95 3.55 13.60
C ASN A 122 13.39 2.86 12.35
N LEU A 123 12.07 2.62 12.28
CA LEU A 123 11.46 2.05 11.08
C LEU A 123 11.71 2.95 9.87
N ALA A 124 12.44 2.43 8.88
CA ALA A 124 12.86 3.16 7.69
C ALA A 124 12.31 2.57 6.37
N PHE A 125 11.94 1.28 6.37
CA PHE A 125 11.49 0.59 5.16
C PHE A 125 10.25 -0.26 5.41
N LEU A 126 9.28 -0.19 4.49
CA LEU A 126 8.10 -1.04 4.51
C LEU A 126 7.81 -1.55 3.11
N THR A 127 7.88 -2.86 2.93
CA THR A 127 7.59 -3.52 1.66
C THR A 127 6.38 -4.43 1.81
N ASN A 128 5.39 -4.28 0.91
CA ASN A 128 4.25 -5.17 0.83
C ASN A 128 4.02 -5.58 -0.63
N THR A 129 4.28 -6.85 -0.93
CA THR A 129 4.11 -7.40 -2.29
C THR A 129 2.84 -8.24 -2.44
N ILE A 130 1.95 -8.22 -1.45
CA ILE A 130 0.66 -8.90 -1.54
C ILE A 130 -0.37 -7.96 -2.17
N ARG A 131 -0.90 -8.33 -3.31
CA ARG A 131 -1.92 -7.55 -4.02
C ARG A 131 -3.20 -7.43 -3.19
N GLY A 132 -3.76 -6.22 -3.16
CA GLY A 132 -5.00 -5.91 -2.44
C GLY A 132 -4.85 -5.75 -0.93
N LEU A 133 -3.70 -6.08 -0.35
CA LEU A 133 -3.44 -5.85 1.07
C LEU A 133 -3.24 -4.36 1.33
N ARG A 134 -4.08 -3.78 2.18
CA ARG A 134 -3.98 -2.37 2.57
C ARG A 134 -2.90 -2.19 3.62
N THR A 135 -2.13 -1.11 3.50
CA THR A 135 -1.12 -0.70 4.46
C THR A 135 -1.52 0.63 5.09
N ASN A 136 -1.82 0.63 6.38
CA ASN A 136 -2.18 1.81 7.15
C ASN A 136 -1.02 2.19 8.06
N ILE A 137 -0.58 3.44 8.02
CA ILE A 137 0.52 3.98 8.83
C ILE A 137 -0.05 5.14 9.63
N ASN A 138 -0.15 4.98 10.94
CA ASN A 138 -0.83 5.94 11.80
C ASN A 138 0.10 6.45 12.90
N GLY A 139 0.19 7.78 13.04
CA GLY A 139 0.91 8.44 14.13
C GLY A 139 2.44 8.26 14.13
N ILE A 140 3.02 7.74 13.07
CA ILE A 140 4.47 7.50 12.98
C ILE A 140 5.22 8.82 12.87
N LYS A 141 6.31 8.92 13.66
CA LYS A 141 7.25 10.04 13.64
C LYS A 141 8.65 9.50 13.34
N THR A 142 9.20 9.86 12.18
CA THR A 142 10.52 9.40 11.75
C THR A 142 11.18 10.38 10.79
N ASP A 143 12.49 10.33 10.69
CA ASP A 143 13.25 11.14 9.73
C ASP A 143 13.06 10.68 8.28
N SER A 144 12.92 9.38 8.06
CA SER A 144 12.77 8.82 6.71
C SER A 144 11.97 7.54 6.73
N LEU A 145 11.04 7.41 5.80
CA LEU A 145 10.31 6.17 5.55
C LEU A 145 10.20 5.94 4.05
N ALA A 146 10.62 4.77 3.59
CA ALA A 146 10.41 4.31 2.23
C ALA A 146 9.37 3.18 2.21
N THR A 147 8.39 3.28 1.32
CA THR A 147 7.36 2.27 1.11
C THR A 147 7.40 1.73 -0.30
N HIS A 148 7.48 0.41 -0.46
CA HIS A 148 7.39 -0.28 -1.75
C HIS A 148 6.19 -1.24 -1.74
N ILE A 149 5.15 -0.91 -2.51
CA ILE A 149 3.87 -1.62 -2.44
C ILE A 149 3.50 -2.17 -3.83
N GLN A 150 2.99 -3.40 -3.87
CA GLN A 150 2.53 -4.01 -5.10
C GLN A 150 1.00 -4.07 -5.14
N SER A 151 0.39 -3.30 -6.05
CA SER A 151 -1.07 -3.28 -6.33
C SER A 151 -1.93 -3.20 -5.06
N GLY A 152 -1.65 -2.18 -4.24
CA GLY A 152 -2.32 -1.97 -2.97
C GLY A 152 -2.53 -0.49 -2.63
N GLU A 153 -3.04 -0.27 -1.43
CA GLU A 153 -3.27 1.07 -0.90
C GLU A 153 -2.34 1.34 0.28
N VAL A 154 -1.69 2.50 0.27
CA VAL A 154 -0.97 3.07 1.41
C VAL A 154 -1.77 4.24 1.95
N ARG A 155 -2.12 4.19 3.22
CA ARG A 155 -2.76 5.28 3.94
C ARG A 155 -1.88 5.76 5.07
N LEU A 156 -1.60 7.05 5.08
CA LEU A 156 -0.99 7.72 6.21
C LEU A 156 -2.05 8.53 6.95
N ASP A 157 -2.02 8.49 8.28
CA ASP A 157 -2.84 9.36 9.12
C ASP A 157 -2.02 9.87 10.31
N SER A 158 -2.09 11.18 10.54
CA SER A 158 -1.48 11.84 11.71
C SER A 158 0.02 11.57 11.88
N CYS A 159 0.76 11.45 10.75
CA CYS A 159 2.19 11.15 10.73
C CYS A 159 3.05 12.43 10.63
N GLU A 160 4.26 12.36 11.19
CA GLU A 160 5.32 13.36 11.03
C GLU A 160 6.56 12.68 10.42
N ILE A 161 6.70 12.71 9.08
CA ILE A 161 7.77 12.02 8.35
C ILE A 161 8.56 13.05 7.55
N ARG A 162 9.81 13.31 7.91
CA ARG A 162 10.62 14.34 7.24
C ARG A 162 10.84 14.04 5.76
N ALA A 163 11.14 12.79 5.40
CA ALA A 163 11.27 12.34 4.01
C ALA A 163 10.49 11.05 3.80
N LEU A 164 9.43 11.11 2.98
CA LEU A 164 8.61 9.96 2.62
C LEU A 164 8.83 9.60 1.17
N TYR A 165 9.16 8.34 0.91
CA TYR A 165 9.32 7.76 -0.43
C TYR A 165 8.21 6.74 -0.66
N VAL A 166 7.45 6.91 -1.75
CA VAL A 166 6.38 5.99 -2.13
C VAL A 166 6.62 5.52 -3.55
N ASP A 167 6.84 4.23 -3.71
CA ASP A 167 6.97 3.57 -5.00
C ASP A 167 6.24 2.22 -5.03
N GLY A 168 6.30 1.52 -6.14
CA GLY A 168 5.76 0.18 -6.30
C GLY A 168 5.15 -0.08 -7.66
N ASP A 169 4.06 -0.84 -7.70
CA ASP A 169 3.30 -1.13 -8.92
C ASP A 169 1.80 -1.03 -8.64
N GLY A 170 1.11 -0.09 -9.30
CA GLY A 170 -0.33 0.11 -9.17
C GLY A 170 -0.78 0.61 -7.79
N VAL A 171 0.03 1.45 -7.15
CA VAL A 171 -0.20 1.96 -5.80
C VAL A 171 -1.24 3.07 -5.80
N THR A 172 -2.12 3.04 -4.80
CA THR A 172 -2.93 4.20 -4.39
C THR A 172 -2.36 4.73 -3.06
N PHE A 173 -1.91 5.98 -3.06
CA PHE A 173 -1.36 6.64 -1.88
C PHE A 173 -2.32 7.71 -1.36
N ASN A 174 -2.65 7.65 -0.07
CA ASN A 174 -3.48 8.66 0.59
C ASN A 174 -2.80 9.11 1.90
N ALA A 175 -2.70 10.41 2.11
CA ALA A 175 -2.24 10.97 3.37
C ALA A 175 -3.29 11.92 3.95
N HIS A 176 -3.48 11.85 5.26
CA HIS A 176 -4.40 12.69 6.00
C HIS A 176 -3.71 13.23 7.26
N GLN A 177 -3.94 14.51 7.59
CA GLN A 177 -3.46 15.18 8.81
C GLN A 177 -1.98 14.98 9.12
N SER A 178 -1.13 14.93 8.08
CA SER A 178 0.28 14.57 8.21
C SER A 178 1.21 15.73 7.83
N ILE A 179 2.41 15.72 8.42
CA ILE A 179 3.48 16.67 8.13
C ILE A 179 4.59 15.92 7.38
N ILE A 180 4.79 16.28 6.11
CA ILE A 180 5.75 15.62 5.21
C ILE A 180 6.58 16.69 4.50
N PRO A 181 7.69 17.18 5.08
CA PRO A 181 8.56 18.17 4.45
C PRO A 181 9.02 17.81 3.04
N TYR A 182 9.34 16.52 2.81
CA TYR A 182 9.78 16.02 1.51
C TYR A 182 9.00 14.75 1.14
N LEU A 183 8.14 14.86 0.12
CA LEU A 183 7.37 13.74 -0.43
C LEU A 183 7.95 13.34 -1.78
N TYR A 184 8.36 12.09 -1.94
CA TYR A 184 8.90 11.53 -3.18
C TYR A 184 7.93 10.49 -3.73
N LEU A 185 7.39 10.71 -4.92
CA LEU A 185 6.47 9.80 -5.59
C LEU A 185 7.04 9.34 -6.93
N ASP A 186 7.10 8.02 -7.12
CA ASP A 186 7.36 7.42 -8.42
C ASP A 186 6.04 7.17 -9.16
N LEU A 187 5.72 8.02 -10.12
CA LEU A 187 4.45 8.00 -10.84
C LEU A 187 4.31 6.82 -11.83
N ASP A 188 5.39 6.11 -12.13
CA ASP A 188 5.29 4.87 -12.90
C ASP A 188 4.58 3.78 -12.08
N GLY A 189 4.74 3.80 -10.77
CA GLY A 189 4.12 2.86 -9.85
C GLY A 189 2.93 3.43 -9.07
N VAL A 190 2.97 4.71 -8.70
CA VAL A 190 1.89 5.39 -7.97
C VAL A 190 0.87 5.95 -8.96
N ARG A 191 -0.26 5.25 -9.11
CA ARG A 191 -1.30 5.61 -10.09
C ARG A 191 -2.25 6.68 -9.60
N ASN A 192 -2.54 6.68 -8.30
CA ASN A 192 -3.42 7.65 -7.66
C ASN A 192 -2.82 8.08 -6.34
N TRP A 193 -2.87 9.36 -6.04
CA TRP A 193 -2.53 9.86 -4.72
C TRP A 193 -3.43 11.02 -4.32
N GLY A 194 -3.61 11.18 -3.02
CA GLY A 194 -4.36 12.27 -2.43
C GLY A 194 -3.77 12.67 -1.09
N VAL A 195 -3.71 13.96 -0.85
CA VAL A 195 -3.25 14.54 0.42
C VAL A 195 -4.31 15.48 0.94
N HIS A 196 -4.80 15.22 2.16
CA HIS A 196 -5.87 15.98 2.78
C HIS A 196 -5.42 16.49 4.14
N GLU A 197 -5.57 17.80 4.36
CA GLU A 197 -5.17 18.45 5.61
C GLU A 197 -3.69 18.21 5.98
N CYS A 198 -2.84 17.99 4.97
CA CYS A 198 -1.42 17.75 5.14
C CYS A 198 -0.59 19.02 4.95
N THR A 199 0.58 19.04 5.59
CA THR A 199 1.61 20.06 5.32
C THR A 199 2.73 19.41 4.55
N ILE A 200 2.80 19.68 3.22
CA ILE A 200 3.89 19.22 2.34
C ILE A 200 4.80 20.39 2.01
N GLY A 201 6.10 20.23 2.26
CA GLY A 201 7.10 21.21 1.90
C GLY A 201 7.43 21.15 0.41
N THR A 202 8.04 20.05 -0.01
CA THR A 202 8.39 19.80 -1.41
C THR A 202 7.87 18.44 -1.85
N GLU A 203 7.19 18.43 -2.98
CA GLU A 203 6.75 17.23 -3.66
C GLU A 203 7.70 16.94 -4.82
N HIS A 204 8.42 15.83 -4.75
CA HIS A 204 9.32 15.34 -5.80
C HIS A 204 8.62 14.25 -6.58
N LEU A 205 8.34 14.50 -7.84
CA LEU A 205 7.65 13.59 -8.74
C LEU A 205 8.62 13.07 -9.78
N THR A 206 8.63 11.77 -10.02
CA THR A 206 9.40 11.13 -11.10
C THR A 206 8.49 10.24 -11.93
N GLY A 207 8.81 10.05 -13.21
CA GLY A 207 8.04 9.16 -14.07
C GLY A 207 8.61 9.06 -15.46
N SER A 208 8.19 8.02 -16.21
CA SER A 208 8.69 7.72 -17.56
C SER A 208 7.63 7.75 -18.64
N GLU A 209 6.34 7.90 -18.30
CA GLU A 209 5.27 7.87 -19.27
C GLU A 209 5.05 9.24 -19.92
N THR A 210 4.53 9.26 -21.15
CA THR A 210 4.20 10.48 -21.90
C THR A 210 2.98 11.22 -21.35
N TYR A 211 2.32 10.66 -20.34
CA TYR A 211 1.16 11.24 -19.70
C TYR A 211 1.07 10.86 -18.22
N HIS A 212 1.58 11.74 -17.35
CA HIS A 212 1.28 11.73 -15.92
C HIS A 212 0.38 12.91 -15.58
N ARG A 213 -0.49 12.76 -14.61
CA ARG A 213 -1.45 13.80 -14.21
C ARG A 213 -1.38 14.06 -12.71
N ASN A 214 -1.30 15.34 -12.34
CA ASN A 214 -1.42 15.80 -10.97
C ASN A 214 -2.49 16.90 -10.85
N GLU A 215 -3.38 16.79 -9.89
CA GLU A 215 -4.40 17.79 -9.57
C GLU A 215 -4.10 18.40 -8.20
N LEU A 216 -3.55 19.60 -8.19
CA LEU A 216 -3.19 20.32 -6.98
C LEU A 216 -4.35 21.13 -6.40
N GLN A 217 -4.57 21.02 -5.09
CA GLN A 217 -5.41 21.92 -4.32
C GLN A 217 -4.57 23.04 -3.70
N LYS A 218 -5.21 24.14 -3.34
CA LYS A 218 -4.52 25.28 -2.72
C LYS A 218 -3.89 24.86 -1.38
N GLY A 219 -2.60 25.14 -1.23
CA GLY A 219 -1.85 24.86 0.00
C GLY A 219 -1.44 23.41 0.19
N GLU A 220 -1.69 22.54 -0.78
CA GLU A 220 -1.36 21.12 -0.72
C GLU A 220 0.16 20.89 -0.66
N CYS A 221 0.95 21.61 -1.46
CA CYS A 221 2.40 21.66 -1.31
C CYS A 221 2.95 23.08 -1.56
N LYS A 222 4.14 23.36 -1.00
CA LYS A 222 4.82 24.67 -1.19
C LYS A 222 5.66 24.71 -2.46
N LYS A 223 6.25 23.57 -2.85
CA LYS A 223 7.12 23.43 -4.00
C LYS A 223 6.89 22.07 -4.66
N MET A 224 6.89 22.04 -5.97
CA MET A 224 6.88 20.81 -6.76
C MET A 224 8.13 20.75 -7.62
N ILE A 225 8.77 19.59 -7.69
CA ILE A 225 9.91 19.29 -8.54
C ILE A 225 9.51 18.10 -9.41
N TRP A 226 9.58 18.25 -10.72
CA TRP A 226 9.40 17.17 -11.68
C TRP A 226 10.74 16.75 -12.26
N THR A 227 11.08 15.47 -12.12
CA THR A 227 12.29 14.88 -12.69
C THR A 227 11.88 13.74 -13.63
N PRO A 228 11.83 13.99 -14.95
CA PRO A 228 11.47 12.96 -15.92
C PRO A 228 12.55 11.86 -15.97
N LYS A 229 12.13 10.60 -16.05
CA LYS A 229 13.04 9.45 -16.25
C LYS A 229 13.40 9.22 -17.73
N LYS A 230 12.63 9.82 -18.65
CA LYS A 230 12.83 9.78 -20.11
C LYS A 230 12.58 11.17 -20.70
N GLU A 231 13.21 11.47 -21.84
CA GLU A 231 13.10 12.76 -22.52
C GLU A 231 11.67 13.13 -22.95
N ASP A 232 10.84 12.13 -23.25
CA ASP A 232 9.44 12.29 -23.68
C ASP A 232 8.43 12.18 -22.53
N ALA A 233 8.88 12.03 -21.28
CA ALA A 233 7.99 11.96 -20.13
C ALA A 233 7.37 13.32 -19.82
N VAL A 234 6.05 13.36 -19.64
CA VAL A 234 5.29 14.60 -19.44
C VAL A 234 4.43 14.52 -18.20
N LEU A 235 4.50 15.57 -17.35
CA LEU A 235 3.60 15.77 -16.23
C LEU A 235 2.59 16.87 -16.54
N HIS A 236 1.30 16.53 -16.50
CA HIS A 236 0.20 17.50 -16.61
C HIS A 236 -0.27 17.89 -15.20
N VAL A 237 -0.08 19.17 -14.86
CA VAL A 237 -0.52 19.70 -13.56
C VAL A 237 -1.77 20.56 -13.76
N THR A 238 -2.84 20.22 -13.04
CA THR A 238 -4.07 21.01 -13.00
C THR A 238 -4.21 21.62 -11.61
N MET A 239 -4.27 22.94 -11.54
CA MET A 239 -4.53 23.66 -10.28
C MET A 239 -6.03 23.92 -10.16
N LYS A 240 -6.66 23.40 -9.11
CA LYS A 240 -8.11 23.57 -8.84
C LYS A 240 -8.46 24.97 -8.33
N GLU A 241 -7.48 25.71 -7.77
CA GLU A 241 -7.64 27.06 -7.26
C GLU A 241 -6.49 27.96 -7.74
N LYS A 242 -6.66 29.28 -7.62
CA LYS A 242 -5.58 30.22 -7.93
C LYS A 242 -4.40 29.98 -6.96
N GLY A 243 -3.29 29.58 -7.48
CA GLY A 243 -2.04 29.33 -6.77
C GLY A 243 -0.84 29.74 -7.63
N CYS A 244 0.35 29.64 -7.06
CA CYS A 244 1.61 29.83 -7.75
C CYS A 244 2.35 28.50 -7.73
N LEU A 245 2.67 27.95 -8.90
CA LEU A 245 3.57 26.82 -9.05
C LEU A 245 4.93 27.35 -9.45
N VAL A 246 5.97 27.06 -8.69
CA VAL A 246 7.35 27.38 -9.04
C VAL A 246 7.95 26.12 -9.65
N LEU A 247 8.17 26.14 -10.95
CA LEU A 247 8.98 25.14 -11.65
C LEU A 247 10.42 25.60 -11.55
N GLN A 248 11.28 24.71 -11.07
CA GLN A 248 12.71 24.97 -10.98
C GLN A 248 13.41 23.94 -11.84
N ASP A 249 14.07 24.41 -12.94
CA ASP A 249 15.02 23.60 -13.67
C ASP A 249 16.27 23.41 -12.80
N GLU A 250 16.76 22.18 -12.66
CA GLU A 250 18.03 21.88 -12.02
C GLU A 250 19.19 22.03 -13.00
#